data_f49be5ce260a4ee5deeddde5a7ec1ada
#
_entry.id   f49be5ce260a4ee5deeddde5a7ec1ada
#
_cell.length_a   1.000
_cell.length_b   1.000
_cell.length_c   1.000
_cell.angle_alpha   90.00
_cell.angle_beta   90.00
_cell.angle_gamma   90.00
#
_symmetry.space_group_name_H-M   'P 1'
#
loop_
_entity.id
_entity.type
_entity.pdbx_description
1 polymer ?
#
loop_
_entity_poly.entity_id
_entity_poly.type
_entity_poly.pdbx_seq_one_letter_code
_entity_poly.pdbx_strand_id
1 'polypeptide(L)'
;RIKTDMRDAFMIAQCLSYGGYHAVYIPTEDDDSVKEYLRMRNDHKIALKKIKQQINAFCIRHGFCYDGTKWTLKHLKWLKKLEITNELYRETLDEYMASYEEQESKIERYDKRIEEIAEQTKYHDKVKKMECFLGIKTHTALSLIVETGDFERFAKGNQYASYLGLAPGENSSSDN
;
A
#
# COMPACT_ATOMS: atom_id res chain seq x y z
N ARG A 1 -9.07 23.03 24.75
CA ARG A 1 -8.78 22.14 25.90
C ARG A 1 -7.36 21.57 25.71
N ILE A 2 -6.47 21.83 26.69
CA ILE A 2 -5.06 21.39 26.59
C ILE A 2 -5.03 19.86 26.74
N LYS A 3 -4.47 19.16 25.75
CA LYS A 3 -4.24 17.72 25.76
C LYS A 3 -2.99 17.42 26.59
N THR A 4 -3.08 16.50 27.56
CA THR A 4 -1.96 16.06 28.39
C THR A 4 -2.08 14.55 28.62
N ASP A 5 -0.95 13.84 28.68
CA ASP A 5 -0.90 12.39 28.91
C ASP A 5 -1.62 11.95 30.20
N MET A 6 -1.55 12.76 31.26
CA MET A 6 -2.25 12.51 32.50
C MET A 6 -3.78 12.51 32.33
N ARG A 7 -4.32 13.46 31.53
CA ARG A 7 -5.77 13.48 31.24
C ARG A 7 -6.20 12.33 30.37
N ASP A 8 -5.38 11.98 29.37
CA ASP A 8 -5.65 10.86 28.50
C ASP A 8 -5.63 9.53 29.30
N ALA A 9 -4.65 9.33 30.18
CA ALA A 9 -4.59 8.18 31.09
C ALA A 9 -5.80 8.13 32.04
N PHE A 10 -6.21 9.26 32.61
CA PHE A 10 -7.39 9.33 33.45
C PHE A 10 -8.68 8.98 32.68
N MET A 11 -8.85 9.52 31.46
CA MET A 11 -9.99 9.18 30.59
C MET A 11 -10.04 7.70 30.25
N ILE A 12 -8.89 7.09 29.93
CA ILE A 12 -8.80 5.65 29.66
C ILE A 12 -9.20 4.84 30.91
N ALA A 13 -8.66 5.19 32.08
CA ALA A 13 -9.00 4.52 33.32
C ALA A 13 -10.50 4.65 33.67
N GLN A 14 -11.09 5.82 33.43
CA GLN A 14 -12.51 6.07 33.64
C GLN A 14 -13.37 5.26 32.65
N CYS A 15 -13.04 5.22 31.37
CA CYS A 15 -13.72 4.38 30.38
C CYS A 15 -13.67 2.90 30.73
N LEU A 16 -12.51 2.42 31.20
CA LEU A 16 -12.37 1.03 31.65
C LEU A 16 -13.23 0.73 32.87
N SER A 17 -13.24 1.62 33.87
CA SER A 17 -13.99 1.42 35.13
C SER A 17 -15.52 1.41 34.93
N TYR A 18 -16.01 2.18 33.98
CA TYR A 18 -17.46 2.25 33.67
C TYR A 18 -17.91 1.34 32.53
N GLY A 19 -16.99 0.56 31.91
CA GLY A 19 -17.32 -0.28 30.75
C GLY A 19 -17.71 0.53 29.50
N GLY A 20 -17.36 1.82 29.46
CA GLY A 20 -17.69 2.75 28.37
C GLY A 20 -16.78 2.60 27.15
N TYR A 21 -16.43 1.38 26.79
CA TYR A 21 -15.58 1.08 25.63
C TYR A 21 -16.17 -0.05 24.78
N HIS A 22 -15.82 -0.03 23.52
CA HIS A 22 -16.06 -1.16 22.61
C HIS A 22 -14.73 -1.86 22.32
N ALA A 23 -14.69 -3.17 22.59
CA ALA A 23 -13.52 -3.97 22.30
C ALA A 23 -13.26 -3.97 20.78
N VAL A 24 -12.02 -3.74 20.40
CA VAL A 24 -11.60 -3.85 19.01
C VAL A 24 -11.26 -5.31 18.67
N TYR A 25 -11.41 -5.67 17.40
CA TYR A 25 -10.95 -6.96 16.91
C TYR A 25 -9.42 -7.01 16.97
N ILE A 26 -8.91 -8.04 17.66
CA ILE A 26 -7.47 -8.32 17.71
C ILE A 26 -7.20 -9.41 16.68
N PRO A 27 -6.35 -9.14 15.67
CA PRO A 27 -6.01 -10.13 14.66
C PRO A 27 -5.25 -11.32 15.29
N THR A 28 -5.31 -12.48 14.65
CA THR A 28 -4.45 -13.59 14.99
C THR A 28 -3.00 -13.26 14.59
N GLU A 29 -2.02 -13.92 15.21
CA GLU A 29 -0.60 -13.74 14.87
C GLU A 29 -0.33 -14.03 13.38
N ASP A 30 -0.99 -15.05 12.81
CA ASP A 30 -0.90 -15.37 11.39
C ASP A 30 -1.40 -14.21 10.52
N ASP A 31 -2.59 -13.66 10.81
CA ASP A 31 -3.16 -12.55 10.03
C ASP A 31 -2.33 -11.28 10.16
N ASP A 32 -1.77 -11.04 11.34
CA ASP A 32 -0.89 -9.90 11.59
C ASP A 32 0.42 -10.03 10.82
N SER A 33 1.01 -11.22 10.79
CA SER A 33 2.22 -11.49 9.99
C SER A 33 2.00 -11.29 8.48
N VAL A 34 0.83 -11.67 7.97
CA VAL A 34 0.45 -11.42 6.56
C VAL A 34 0.24 -9.92 6.32
N LYS A 35 -0.37 -9.19 7.26
CA LYS A 35 -0.49 -7.72 7.15
C LYS A 35 0.88 -7.05 7.03
N GLU A 36 1.82 -7.41 7.91
CA GLU A 36 3.17 -6.86 7.87
C GLU A 36 3.88 -7.17 6.54
N TYR A 37 3.68 -8.37 6.00
CA TYR A 37 4.24 -8.72 4.70
C TYR A 37 3.66 -7.87 3.55
N LEU A 38 2.34 -7.64 3.56
CA LEU A 38 1.66 -6.78 2.58
C LEU A 38 2.10 -5.31 2.71
N ARG A 39 2.29 -4.81 3.94
CA ARG A 39 2.80 -3.46 4.21
C ARG A 39 4.22 -3.30 3.70
N MET A 40 5.12 -4.23 4.03
CA MET A 40 6.51 -4.25 3.52
C MET A 40 6.52 -4.19 1.98
N ARG A 41 5.69 -4.99 1.31
CA ARG A 41 5.59 -4.97 -0.16
C ARG A 41 5.12 -3.59 -0.68
N ASN A 42 4.17 -2.95 0.01
CA ASN A 42 3.72 -1.61 -0.35
C ASN A 42 4.80 -0.55 -0.15
N ASP A 43 5.62 -0.64 0.87
CA ASP A 43 6.77 0.25 1.09
C ASP A 43 7.77 0.14 -0.05
N HIS A 44 8.06 -1.08 -0.53
CA HIS A 44 8.90 -1.30 -1.71
C HIS A 44 8.27 -0.69 -2.99
N LYS A 45 6.96 -0.71 -3.14
CA LYS A 45 6.25 -0.06 -4.26
C LYS A 45 6.36 1.46 -4.20
N ILE A 46 6.30 2.03 -3.00
CA ILE A 46 6.53 3.47 -2.78
C ILE A 46 7.99 3.83 -3.12
N ALA A 47 8.95 3.02 -2.67
CA ALA A 47 10.35 3.20 -2.99
C ALA A 47 10.61 3.15 -4.52
N LEU A 48 10.03 2.17 -5.21
CA LEU A 48 10.10 2.08 -6.67
C LEU A 48 9.53 3.33 -7.36
N LYS A 49 8.39 3.85 -6.88
CA LYS A 49 7.81 5.10 -7.40
C LYS A 49 8.78 6.27 -7.24
N LYS A 50 9.47 6.37 -6.10
CA LYS A 50 10.48 7.41 -5.84
C LYS A 50 11.67 7.30 -6.80
N ILE A 51 12.18 6.08 -7.03
CA ILE A 51 13.27 5.84 -7.99
C ILE A 51 12.83 6.25 -9.41
N LYS A 52 11.63 5.88 -9.84
CA LYS A 52 11.04 6.31 -11.12
C LYS A 52 10.99 7.83 -11.25
N GLN A 53 10.63 8.53 -10.19
CA GLN A 53 10.62 10.00 -10.16
C GLN A 53 12.04 10.58 -10.26
N GLN A 54 13.02 9.99 -9.58
CA GLN A 54 14.42 10.41 -9.63
C GLN A 54 15.02 10.27 -11.03
N ILE A 55 14.78 9.14 -11.71
CA ILE A 55 15.20 8.91 -13.09
C ILE A 55 14.56 9.96 -14.04
N ASN A 56 13.24 10.16 -13.91
CA ASN A 56 12.56 11.18 -14.72
C ASN A 56 13.12 12.59 -14.48
N ALA A 57 13.36 12.96 -13.22
CA ALA A 57 13.91 14.26 -12.88
C ALA A 57 15.34 14.42 -13.41
N PHE A 58 16.15 13.36 -13.35
CA PHE A 58 17.48 13.34 -13.96
C PHE A 58 17.40 13.61 -15.47
N CYS A 59 16.55 12.89 -16.19
CA CYS A 59 16.37 13.06 -17.63
C CYS A 59 15.97 14.50 -17.97
N ILE A 60 14.98 15.07 -17.27
CA ILE A 60 14.49 16.44 -17.51
C ILE A 60 15.62 17.47 -17.27
N ARG A 61 16.37 17.35 -16.17
CA ARG A 61 17.47 18.30 -15.86
C ARG A 61 18.55 18.31 -16.91
N HIS A 62 18.76 17.19 -17.59
CA HIS A 62 19.82 17.05 -18.61
C HIS A 62 19.30 17.09 -20.05
N GLY A 63 18.02 17.51 -20.26
CA GLY A 63 17.44 17.71 -21.59
C GLY A 63 17.08 16.41 -22.31
N PHE A 64 17.08 15.26 -21.63
CA PHE A 64 16.66 13.98 -22.23
C PHE A 64 15.14 13.85 -22.19
N CYS A 65 14.50 13.99 -23.35
CA CYS A 65 13.05 13.87 -23.49
C CYS A 65 12.68 12.57 -24.20
N TYR A 66 11.81 11.78 -23.58
CA TYR A 66 11.23 10.60 -24.20
C TYR A 66 9.81 10.91 -24.69
N ASP A 67 9.58 10.75 -25.99
CA ASP A 67 8.28 10.96 -26.61
C ASP A 67 7.51 9.63 -26.68
N GLY A 68 6.85 9.26 -25.59
CA GLY A 68 6.06 8.03 -25.51
C GLY A 68 5.68 7.66 -24.08
N THR A 69 5.02 6.50 -23.96
CA THR A 69 4.62 5.97 -22.66
C THR A 69 5.84 5.51 -21.86
N LYS A 70 6.04 6.12 -20.69
CA LYS A 70 7.14 5.80 -19.78
C LYS A 70 6.95 4.43 -19.12
N TRP A 71 8.07 3.84 -18.69
CA TRP A 71 8.14 2.55 -17.96
C TRP A 71 7.68 1.33 -18.76
N THR A 72 7.69 1.45 -20.08
CA THR A 72 7.57 0.34 -21.04
C THR A 72 8.95 -0.21 -21.38
N LEU A 73 9.01 -1.42 -21.95
CA LEU A 73 10.27 -2.00 -22.45
C LEU A 73 10.99 -1.07 -23.45
N LYS A 74 10.22 -0.31 -24.26
CA LYS A 74 10.79 0.67 -25.19
C LYS A 74 11.46 1.82 -24.46
N HIS A 75 10.81 2.35 -23.41
CA HIS A 75 11.38 3.40 -22.58
C HIS A 75 12.64 2.95 -21.85
N LEU A 76 12.62 1.76 -21.25
CA LEU A 76 13.80 1.20 -20.55
C LEU A 76 14.99 0.99 -21.52
N LYS A 77 14.71 0.48 -22.72
CA LYS A 77 15.75 0.37 -23.77
C LYS A 77 16.29 1.74 -24.18
N TRP A 78 15.43 2.76 -24.27
CA TRP A 78 15.84 4.13 -24.58
C TRP A 78 16.74 4.68 -23.46
N LEU A 79 16.38 4.54 -22.19
CA LEU A 79 17.22 4.97 -21.05
C LEU A 79 18.64 4.36 -21.09
N LYS A 80 18.70 3.05 -21.39
CA LYS A 80 20.00 2.33 -21.50
C LYS A 80 20.85 2.80 -22.69
N LYS A 81 20.23 3.32 -23.75
CA LYS A 81 20.88 3.78 -24.99
C LYS A 81 21.17 5.26 -25.03
N LEU A 82 20.83 6.02 -23.97
CA LEU A 82 21.12 7.45 -23.93
C LEU A 82 22.63 7.71 -24.11
N GLU A 83 22.96 8.57 -25.07
CA GLU A 83 24.33 9.03 -25.27
C GLU A 83 24.63 10.14 -24.27
N ILE A 84 25.37 9.80 -23.22
CA ILE A 84 25.76 10.71 -22.15
C ILE A 84 27.29 10.79 -22.17
N THR A 85 27.82 11.93 -22.59
CA THR A 85 29.28 12.16 -22.73
C THR A 85 29.97 12.37 -21.40
N ASN A 86 29.27 12.87 -20.38
CA ASN A 86 29.83 13.05 -19.06
C ASN A 86 29.76 11.72 -18.28
N GLU A 87 30.91 11.23 -17.88
CA GLU A 87 31.08 9.94 -17.20
C GLU A 87 30.25 9.86 -15.91
N LEU A 88 30.29 10.90 -15.04
CA LEU A 88 29.55 10.92 -13.78
C LEU A 88 28.02 10.95 -14.00
N TYR A 89 27.56 11.59 -15.06
CA TYR A 89 26.13 11.54 -15.39
C TYR A 89 25.70 10.16 -15.88
N ARG A 90 26.56 9.49 -16.64
CA ARG A 90 26.30 8.12 -17.09
C ARG A 90 26.23 7.17 -15.88
N GLU A 91 27.24 7.24 -15.02
CA GLU A 91 27.31 6.46 -13.79
C GLU A 91 26.09 6.70 -12.88
N THR A 92 25.70 7.97 -12.70
CA THR A 92 24.50 8.34 -11.94
C THR A 92 23.24 7.70 -12.49
N LEU A 93 23.04 7.72 -13.81
CA LEU A 93 21.86 7.09 -14.42
C LEU A 93 21.93 5.57 -14.28
N ASP A 94 23.08 4.95 -14.44
CA ASP A 94 23.27 3.51 -14.31
C ASP A 94 22.95 3.03 -12.89
N GLU A 95 23.37 3.76 -11.86
CA GLU A 95 23.04 3.46 -10.45
C GLU A 95 21.53 3.60 -10.16
N TYR A 96 20.88 4.62 -10.71
CA TYR A 96 19.42 4.72 -10.62
C TYR A 96 18.72 3.58 -11.33
N MET A 97 19.22 3.15 -12.49
CA MET A 97 18.64 2.03 -13.24
C MET A 97 18.86 0.69 -12.53
N ALA A 98 20.02 0.49 -11.92
CA ALA A 98 20.29 -0.69 -11.10
C ALA A 98 19.34 -0.76 -9.89
N SER A 99 19.14 0.36 -9.20
CA SER A 99 18.18 0.46 -8.09
C SER A 99 16.74 0.20 -8.55
N TYR A 100 16.36 0.66 -9.73
CA TYR A 100 15.05 0.39 -10.34
C TYR A 100 14.87 -1.11 -10.59
N GLU A 101 15.82 -1.78 -11.24
CA GLU A 101 15.76 -3.21 -11.56
C GLU A 101 15.72 -4.09 -10.30
N GLU A 102 16.51 -3.73 -9.28
CA GLU A 102 16.49 -4.41 -7.99
C GLU A 102 15.12 -4.33 -7.31
N GLN A 103 14.51 -3.13 -7.29
CA GLN A 103 13.19 -2.94 -6.66
C GLN A 103 12.07 -3.68 -7.43
N GLU A 104 12.09 -3.66 -8.76
CA GLU A 104 11.13 -4.43 -9.56
C GLU A 104 11.24 -5.93 -9.25
N SER A 105 12.46 -6.48 -9.26
CA SER A 105 12.70 -7.89 -8.94
C SER A 105 12.23 -8.26 -7.53
N LYS A 106 12.43 -7.37 -6.53
CA LYS A 106 11.92 -7.58 -5.16
C LYS A 106 10.40 -7.65 -5.15
N ILE A 107 9.73 -6.70 -5.80
CA ILE A 107 8.26 -6.62 -5.82
C ILE A 107 7.67 -7.87 -6.52
N GLU A 108 8.25 -8.31 -7.66
CA GLU A 108 7.81 -9.53 -8.33
C GLU A 108 7.91 -10.77 -7.44
N ARG A 109 8.99 -10.89 -6.67
CA ARG A 109 9.17 -11.98 -5.70
C ARG A 109 8.15 -11.91 -4.56
N TYR A 110 7.85 -10.70 -4.06
CA TYR A 110 6.84 -10.51 -3.03
C TYR A 110 5.44 -10.80 -3.55
N ASP A 111 5.12 -10.39 -4.78
CA ASP A 111 3.83 -10.66 -5.40
C ASP A 111 3.59 -12.16 -5.57
N LYS A 112 4.59 -12.93 -6.02
CA LYS A 112 4.53 -14.40 -6.07
C LYS A 112 4.27 -15.01 -4.69
N ARG A 113 4.97 -14.51 -3.67
CA ARG A 113 4.77 -15.00 -2.30
C ARG A 113 3.36 -14.69 -1.76
N ILE A 114 2.81 -13.53 -2.12
CA ILE A 114 1.44 -13.15 -1.76
C ILE A 114 0.42 -14.08 -2.44
N GLU A 115 0.65 -14.45 -3.70
CA GLU A 115 -0.18 -15.45 -4.40
C GLU A 115 -0.13 -16.81 -3.68
N GLU A 116 1.05 -17.28 -3.28
CA GLU A 116 1.19 -18.53 -2.49
C GLU A 116 0.46 -18.45 -1.15
N ILE A 117 0.52 -17.32 -0.44
CA ILE A 117 -0.19 -17.12 0.83
C ILE A 117 -1.70 -17.16 0.58
N ALA A 118 -2.17 -16.53 -0.49
CA ALA A 118 -3.59 -16.49 -0.84
C ALA A 118 -4.17 -17.86 -1.19
N GLU A 119 -3.35 -18.79 -1.69
CA GLU A 119 -3.77 -20.19 -1.99
C GLU A 119 -3.81 -21.08 -0.73
N GLN A 120 -3.38 -20.60 0.45
CA GLN A 120 -3.52 -21.37 1.68
C GLN A 120 -5.00 -21.57 2.04
N THR A 121 -5.32 -22.72 2.61
CA THR A 121 -6.69 -23.12 2.97
C THR A 121 -7.43 -22.05 3.78
N LYS A 122 -6.72 -21.32 4.64
CA LYS A 122 -7.26 -20.24 5.48
C LYS A 122 -7.85 -19.08 4.66
N TYR A 123 -7.25 -18.76 3.51
CA TYR A 123 -7.56 -17.56 2.73
C TYR A 123 -8.22 -17.83 1.39
N HIS A 124 -7.94 -18.98 0.78
CA HIS A 124 -8.30 -19.34 -0.59
C HIS A 124 -9.76 -19.01 -0.94
N ASP A 125 -10.72 -19.57 -0.20
CA ASP A 125 -12.14 -19.38 -0.52
C ASP A 125 -12.59 -17.94 -0.39
N LYS A 126 -12.06 -17.21 0.60
CA LYS A 126 -12.38 -15.79 0.80
C LYS A 126 -11.79 -14.94 -0.32
N VAL A 127 -10.55 -15.22 -0.72
CA VAL A 127 -9.86 -14.53 -1.82
C VAL A 127 -10.62 -14.74 -3.12
N LYS A 128 -10.98 -15.99 -3.46
CA LYS A 128 -11.74 -16.31 -4.69
C LYS A 128 -13.10 -15.61 -4.73
N LYS A 129 -13.80 -15.51 -3.60
CA LYS A 129 -15.05 -14.74 -3.51
C LYS A 129 -14.84 -13.24 -3.74
N MET A 130 -13.76 -12.67 -3.22
CA MET A 130 -13.43 -11.25 -3.42
C MET A 130 -12.99 -10.95 -4.85
N GLU A 131 -12.29 -11.86 -5.51
CA GLU A 131 -11.86 -11.70 -6.91
C GLU A 131 -13.02 -11.67 -7.91
N CYS A 132 -14.24 -12.08 -7.52
CA CYS A 132 -15.44 -11.92 -8.34
C CYS A 132 -15.83 -10.44 -8.55
N PHE A 133 -15.35 -9.52 -7.73
CA PHE A 133 -15.63 -8.10 -7.89
C PHE A 133 -14.63 -7.45 -8.87
N LEU A 134 -15.15 -6.65 -9.79
CA LEU A 134 -14.35 -5.96 -10.78
C LEU A 134 -13.28 -5.07 -10.10
N GLY A 135 -12.03 -5.25 -10.49
CA GLY A 135 -10.89 -4.47 -9.96
C GLY A 135 -10.23 -5.04 -8.70
N ILE A 136 -10.82 -6.05 -8.06
CA ILE A 136 -10.19 -6.75 -6.93
C ILE A 136 -9.38 -7.93 -7.45
N LYS A 137 -8.07 -7.88 -7.23
CA LYS A 137 -7.12 -8.97 -7.51
C LYS A 137 -6.59 -9.55 -6.20
N THR A 138 -5.87 -10.65 -6.27
CA THR A 138 -5.34 -11.44 -5.15
C THR A 138 -4.75 -10.57 -4.03
N HIS A 139 -3.83 -9.64 -4.36
CA HIS A 139 -3.24 -8.73 -3.38
C HIS A 139 -4.29 -7.90 -2.63
N THR A 140 -5.23 -7.28 -3.37
CA THR A 140 -6.27 -6.43 -2.77
C THR A 140 -7.24 -7.28 -1.94
N ALA A 141 -7.63 -8.45 -2.46
CA ALA A 141 -8.50 -9.39 -1.76
C ALA A 141 -7.88 -9.83 -0.43
N LEU A 142 -6.64 -10.30 -0.46
CA LEU A 142 -5.92 -10.74 0.74
C LEU A 142 -5.76 -9.58 1.74
N SER A 143 -5.40 -8.37 1.28
CA SER A 143 -5.31 -7.18 2.13
C SER A 143 -6.63 -6.88 2.84
N LEU A 144 -7.74 -6.88 2.11
CA LEU A 144 -9.07 -6.64 2.70
C LEU A 144 -9.42 -7.72 3.74
N ILE A 145 -9.11 -8.98 3.47
CA ILE A 145 -9.41 -10.10 4.37
C ILE A 145 -8.64 -9.96 5.68
N VAL A 146 -7.33 -9.75 5.63
CA VAL A 146 -6.50 -9.70 6.84
C VAL A 146 -6.69 -8.38 7.61
N GLU A 147 -6.94 -7.25 6.94
CA GLU A 147 -7.22 -5.99 7.63
C GLU A 147 -8.61 -5.98 8.27
N THR A 148 -9.60 -6.62 7.65
CA THR A 148 -10.95 -6.73 8.20
C THR A 148 -11.03 -7.75 9.34
N GLY A 149 -10.36 -8.90 9.18
CA GLY A 149 -10.42 -10.04 10.07
C GLY A 149 -11.79 -10.72 10.04
N ASP A 150 -12.62 -10.44 11.04
CA ASP A 150 -13.98 -10.96 11.10
C ASP A 150 -14.97 -10.01 10.43
N PHE A 151 -15.58 -10.45 9.32
CA PHE A 151 -16.60 -9.70 8.59
C PHE A 151 -17.97 -9.71 9.30
N GLU A 152 -18.24 -10.72 10.14
CA GLU A 152 -19.52 -10.87 10.84
C GLU A 152 -19.73 -9.80 11.92
N ARG A 153 -18.66 -9.11 12.33
CA ARG A 153 -18.75 -7.96 13.25
C ARG A 153 -19.50 -6.75 12.66
N PHE A 154 -19.72 -6.74 11.35
CA PHE A 154 -20.49 -5.68 10.67
C PHE A 154 -21.90 -6.15 10.38
N ALA A 155 -22.87 -5.65 11.13
CA ALA A 155 -24.29 -6.02 10.94
C ALA A 155 -24.87 -5.52 9.59
N LYS A 156 -24.28 -4.46 8.99
CA LYS A 156 -24.74 -3.84 7.74
C LYS A 156 -23.55 -3.40 6.89
N GLY A 157 -23.72 -3.42 5.55
CA GLY A 157 -22.69 -3.01 4.60
C GLY A 157 -22.22 -1.56 4.74
N ASN A 158 -23.10 -0.63 5.18
CA ASN A 158 -22.71 0.76 5.43
C ASN A 158 -21.75 0.90 6.62
N GLN A 159 -21.82 0.02 7.62
CA GLN A 159 -20.85 0.01 8.72
C GLN A 159 -19.47 -0.40 8.20
N TYR A 160 -19.41 -1.38 7.32
CA TYR A 160 -18.16 -1.78 6.67
C TYR A 160 -17.62 -0.67 5.76
N ALA A 161 -18.48 -0.01 4.98
CA ALA A 161 -18.09 1.14 4.17
C ALA A 161 -17.50 2.29 5.03
N SER A 162 -18.09 2.56 6.18
CA SER A 162 -17.58 3.55 7.14
C SER A 162 -16.23 3.12 7.74
N TYR A 163 -16.08 1.83 8.06
CA TYR A 163 -14.82 1.26 8.53
C TYR A 163 -13.68 1.42 7.51
N LEU A 164 -13.99 1.23 6.23
CA LEU A 164 -13.06 1.44 5.12
C LEU A 164 -12.81 2.93 4.78
N GLY A 165 -13.47 3.86 5.46
CA GLY A 165 -13.37 5.28 5.14
C GLY A 165 -14.07 5.70 3.85
N LEU A 166 -14.97 4.87 3.33
CA LEU A 166 -15.70 5.13 2.07
C LEU A 166 -17.02 5.90 2.28
N ALA A 167 -17.46 6.08 3.54
CA ALA A 167 -18.61 6.91 3.84
C ALA A 167 -18.22 8.39 3.71
N PRO A 168 -18.93 9.21 2.90
CA PRO A 168 -18.67 10.64 2.82
C PRO A 168 -18.86 11.27 4.20
N GLY A 169 -17.86 12.02 4.68
CA GLY A 169 -18.04 12.90 5.82
C GLY A 169 -18.93 14.06 5.40
N GLU A 170 -19.94 14.38 6.19
CA GLU A 170 -20.73 15.59 5.98
C GLU A 170 -19.89 16.80 6.40
N ASN A 171 -19.50 17.62 5.42
CA ASN A 171 -18.80 18.88 5.61
C ASN A 171 -19.71 20.00 5.10
N SER A 172 -20.92 20.10 5.66
CA SER A 172 -21.78 21.23 5.35
C SER A 172 -21.39 22.42 6.22
N SER A 173 -21.02 23.51 5.59
CA SER A 173 -20.71 24.80 6.23
C SER A 173 -21.94 25.68 6.37
N SER A 174 -23.16 25.16 6.27
CA SER A 174 -24.39 25.92 6.46
C SER A 174 -25.34 25.15 7.33
N ASP A 175 -25.49 25.62 8.55
CA ASP A 175 -26.69 25.40 9.35
C ASP A 175 -27.86 26.14 8.66
N ASN A 176 -28.73 25.38 8.02
CA ASN A 176 -30.09 25.79 7.69
C ASN A 176 -31.04 24.76 8.22
#